data_377247ef51fe0050fb0032966caec75d
#
_entry.id   377247ef51fe0050fb0032966caec75d
#
_cell.length_a   1.000
_cell.length_b   1.000
_cell.length_c   1.000
_cell.angle_alpha   90.00
_cell.angle_beta   90.00
_cell.angle_gamma   90.00
#
_symmetry.space_group_name_H-M   'P 1'
#
loop_
_entity.id
_entity.type
_entity.pdbx_description
1 polymer ?
#
loop_
_entity_poly.entity_id
_entity_poly.type
_entity_poly.pdbx_seq_one_letter_code
_entity_poly.pdbx_strand_id
1 'polypeptide(L)'
;MKTFLHDPVTIETISAVNQEDGTRAYQTPDGRLYPSVTTVLAEHTKQGIQEWRARVGEMEANKVSRQAATWGTRFHTITEKYLQNNLSGGDLSLWDYEMFKVANPVLDRIDNIRTQ
;
A
#
# COMPACT_ATOMS: atom_id res chain seq x y z
N MET A 1 -15.94 -16.68 5.65
CA MET A 1 -14.99 -15.57 5.85
C MET A 1 -15.24 -14.88 7.18
N LYS A 2 -14.19 -14.39 7.78
CA LYS A 2 -14.29 -13.63 9.02
C LYS A 2 -15.04 -12.30 8.78
N THR A 3 -15.84 -11.88 9.73
CA THR A 3 -16.42 -10.53 9.77
C THR A 3 -15.61 -9.69 10.76
N PHE A 4 -15.10 -8.56 10.31
CA PHE A 4 -14.30 -7.67 11.14
C PHE A 4 -15.17 -6.65 11.85
N LEU A 5 -14.85 -6.39 13.11
CA LEU A 5 -15.47 -5.32 13.87
C LEU A 5 -14.79 -4.01 13.53
N HIS A 6 -15.58 -2.98 13.32
CA HIS A 6 -15.10 -1.64 13.03
C HIS A 6 -15.41 -0.71 14.20
N ASP A 7 -14.37 -0.07 14.70
CA ASP A 7 -14.46 0.90 15.78
C ASP A 7 -13.85 2.22 15.27
N PRO A 8 -14.63 3.05 14.57
CA PRO A 8 -14.12 4.27 13.94
C PRO A 8 -13.52 5.21 14.97
N VAL A 9 -12.39 5.81 14.62
CA VAL A 9 -11.74 6.84 15.41
C VAL A 9 -11.76 8.14 14.64
N THR A 10 -11.98 9.24 15.34
CA THR A 10 -11.89 10.57 14.75
C THR A 10 -10.44 11.03 14.82
N ILE A 11 -9.82 11.21 13.66
CA ILE A 11 -8.45 11.67 13.52
C ILE A 11 -8.48 12.93 12.65
N GLU A 12 -7.70 13.93 13.05
CA GLU A 12 -7.55 15.12 12.23
C GLU A 12 -6.91 14.78 10.88
N THR A 13 -7.54 15.23 9.80
CA THR A 13 -7.04 14.98 8.46
C THR A 13 -5.83 15.87 8.17
N ILE A 14 -4.74 15.27 7.75
CA ILE A 14 -3.52 15.97 7.37
C ILE A 14 -3.42 15.98 5.86
N SER A 15 -3.22 17.17 5.28
CA SER A 15 -3.14 17.36 3.84
C SER A 15 -1.78 16.93 3.30
N ALA A 16 -1.80 16.19 2.19
CA ALA A 16 -0.60 15.90 1.43
C ALA A 16 -0.23 17.08 0.54
N VAL A 17 1.05 17.41 0.48
CA VAL A 17 1.61 18.47 -0.35
C VAL A 17 2.67 17.88 -1.26
N ASN A 18 2.55 18.12 -2.56
CA ASN A 18 3.57 17.74 -3.51
C ASN A 18 4.67 18.80 -3.52
N GLN A 19 5.91 18.40 -3.28
CA GLN A 19 7.06 19.28 -3.29
C GLN A 19 7.63 19.41 -4.71
N GLU A 20 8.46 20.42 -4.93
CA GLU A 20 9.09 20.70 -6.24
C GLU A 20 9.95 19.53 -6.74
N ASP A 21 10.57 18.76 -5.82
CA ASP A 21 11.38 17.60 -6.15
C ASP A 21 10.55 16.35 -6.49
N GLY A 22 9.21 16.45 -6.50
CA GLY A 22 8.30 15.35 -6.78
C GLY A 22 7.97 14.48 -5.57
N THR A 23 8.56 14.74 -4.40
CA THR A 23 8.25 14.00 -3.19
C THR A 23 6.98 14.52 -2.54
N ARG A 24 6.34 13.65 -1.75
CA ARG A 24 5.14 14.00 -0.99
C ARG A 24 5.51 14.29 0.45
N ALA A 25 5.06 15.42 0.96
CA ALA A 25 5.14 15.78 2.37
C ALA A 25 3.75 15.94 2.95
N TYR A 26 3.66 15.86 4.26
CA TYR A 26 2.42 16.11 4.99
C TYR A 26 2.59 17.33 5.89
N GLN A 27 1.63 18.23 5.81
CA GLN A 27 1.63 19.43 6.63
C GLN A 27 0.82 19.20 7.89
N THR A 28 1.45 19.41 9.05
CA THR A 28 0.78 19.33 10.33
C THR A 28 0.06 20.65 10.66
N PRO A 29 -0.88 20.64 11.65
CA PRO A 29 -1.61 21.86 12.00
C PRO A 29 -0.74 23.03 12.43
N ASP A 30 0.47 22.77 12.95
CA ASP A 30 1.44 23.80 13.32
C ASP A 30 2.25 24.36 12.11
N GLY A 31 1.91 23.95 10.89
CA GLY A 31 2.54 24.41 9.67
C GLY A 31 3.82 23.69 9.27
N ARG A 32 4.26 22.69 10.02
CA ARG A 32 5.47 21.94 9.70
C ARG A 32 5.21 20.92 8.59
N LEU A 33 6.23 20.68 7.76
CA LEU A 33 6.20 19.68 6.71
C LEU A 33 7.06 18.48 7.11
N TYR A 34 6.47 17.28 6.98
CA TYR A 34 7.16 16.02 7.24
C TYR A 34 7.10 15.13 6.02
N PRO A 35 8.19 14.42 5.66
CA PRO A 35 8.15 13.46 4.57
C PRO A 35 7.23 12.29 4.91
N SER A 36 6.67 11.65 3.87
CA SER A 36 5.91 10.41 4.08
C SER A 36 6.83 9.26 4.48
N VAL A 37 6.27 8.26 5.15
CA VAL A 37 7.00 7.04 5.51
C VAL A 37 7.61 6.38 4.28
N THR A 38 6.86 6.31 3.18
CA THR A 38 7.35 5.72 1.93
C THR A 38 8.51 6.52 1.32
N THR A 39 8.51 7.84 1.46
CA THR A 39 9.64 8.68 1.02
C THR A 39 10.91 8.36 1.81
N VAL A 40 10.80 8.22 3.13
CA VAL A 40 11.93 7.86 4.00
C VAL A 40 12.45 6.47 3.67
N LEU A 41 11.55 5.48 3.52
CA LEU A 41 11.94 4.12 3.18
C LEU A 41 12.59 4.02 1.80
N ALA A 42 12.09 4.79 0.83
CA ALA A 42 12.67 4.82 -0.51
C ALA A 42 14.12 5.30 -0.50
N GLU A 43 14.47 6.22 0.37
CA GLU A 43 15.86 6.67 0.51
C GLU A 43 16.80 5.56 0.98
N HIS A 44 16.33 4.69 1.89
CA HIS A 44 17.10 3.52 2.35
C HIS A 44 17.32 2.48 1.26
N THR A 45 16.40 2.32 0.34
CA THR A 45 16.46 1.30 -0.72
C THR A 45 17.01 1.82 -2.04
N LYS A 46 17.23 3.10 -2.14
CA LYS A 46 17.61 3.80 -3.39
C LYS A 46 18.83 3.19 -4.07
N GLN A 47 19.91 2.95 -3.32
CA GLN A 47 21.12 2.38 -3.88
C GLN A 47 20.89 0.96 -4.41
N GLY A 48 20.21 0.12 -3.66
CA GLY A 48 19.90 -1.25 -4.08
C GLY A 48 19.07 -1.31 -5.35
N ILE A 49 18.10 -0.41 -5.48
CA ILE A 49 17.27 -0.29 -6.68
C ILE A 49 18.10 0.19 -7.87
N GLN A 50 18.98 1.17 -7.68
CA GLN A 50 19.87 1.65 -8.74
C GLN A 50 20.81 0.54 -9.24
N GLU A 51 21.38 -0.24 -8.34
CA GLU A 51 22.23 -1.38 -8.69
C GLU A 51 21.47 -2.46 -9.44
N TRP A 52 20.25 -2.77 -8.98
CA TRP A 52 19.38 -3.72 -9.66
C TRP A 52 19.01 -3.24 -11.07
N ARG A 53 18.65 -1.97 -11.24
CA ARG A 53 18.30 -1.39 -12.55
C ARG A 53 19.49 -1.43 -13.50
N ALA A 54 20.68 -1.14 -13.01
CA ALA A 54 21.90 -1.23 -13.80
C ALA A 54 22.19 -2.66 -14.26
N ARG A 55 21.91 -3.65 -13.41
CA ARG A 55 22.14 -5.07 -13.71
C ARG A 55 21.16 -5.62 -14.74
N VAL A 56 19.87 -5.32 -14.61
CA VAL A 56 18.82 -5.88 -15.47
C VAL A 56 18.50 -5.03 -16.69
N GLY A 57 18.89 -3.75 -16.69
CA GLY A 57 18.61 -2.79 -17.76
C GLY A 57 17.29 -2.03 -17.51
N GLU A 58 17.22 -0.81 -18.05
CA GLU A 58 16.09 0.10 -17.83
C GLU A 58 14.75 -0.44 -18.36
N MET A 59 14.75 -1.07 -19.55
CA MET A 59 13.52 -1.60 -20.13
C MET A 59 12.92 -2.71 -19.28
N GLU A 60 13.75 -3.68 -18.87
CA GLU A 60 13.30 -4.79 -18.03
C GLU A 60 12.90 -4.30 -16.64
N ALA A 61 13.68 -3.40 -16.05
CA ALA A 61 13.37 -2.81 -14.75
C ALA A 61 12.02 -2.09 -14.77
N ASN A 62 11.75 -1.29 -15.82
CA ASN A 62 10.47 -0.60 -15.97
C ASN A 62 9.30 -1.56 -16.14
N LYS A 63 9.49 -2.64 -16.88
CA LYS A 63 8.47 -3.70 -17.05
C LYS A 63 8.13 -4.36 -15.73
N VAL A 64 9.13 -4.79 -14.98
CA VAL A 64 8.97 -5.44 -13.67
C VAL A 64 8.31 -4.48 -12.68
N SER A 65 8.75 -3.23 -12.64
CA SER A 65 8.19 -2.22 -11.73
C SER A 65 6.72 -1.94 -12.01
N ARG A 66 6.33 -1.82 -13.28
CA ARG A 66 4.91 -1.62 -13.66
C ARG A 66 4.05 -2.82 -13.29
N GLN A 67 4.54 -4.03 -13.55
CA GLN A 67 3.83 -5.25 -13.22
C GLN A 67 3.64 -5.38 -11.70
N ALA A 68 4.68 -5.11 -10.93
CA ALA A 68 4.63 -5.15 -9.47
C ALA A 68 3.65 -4.10 -8.93
N ALA A 69 3.63 -2.89 -9.49
CA ALA A 69 2.69 -1.85 -9.11
C ALA A 69 1.24 -2.24 -9.39
N THR A 70 0.98 -2.83 -10.55
CA THR A 70 -0.37 -3.30 -10.92
C THR A 70 -0.85 -4.40 -9.97
N TRP A 71 -0.03 -5.39 -9.70
CA TRP A 71 -0.37 -6.47 -8.78
C TRP A 71 -0.54 -5.97 -7.34
N GLY A 72 0.35 -5.08 -6.91
CA GLY A 72 0.27 -4.48 -5.59
C GLY A 72 -1.03 -3.71 -5.40
N THR A 73 -1.43 -2.90 -6.36
CA THR A 73 -2.70 -2.14 -6.31
C THR A 73 -3.90 -3.08 -6.23
N ARG A 74 -3.92 -4.13 -7.03
CA ARG A 74 -5.01 -5.14 -6.97
C ARG A 74 -5.07 -5.82 -5.62
N PHE A 75 -3.93 -6.24 -5.10
CA PHE A 75 -3.86 -6.92 -3.81
C PHE A 75 -4.28 -6.00 -2.66
N HIS A 76 -3.87 -4.74 -2.69
CA HIS A 76 -4.33 -3.73 -1.72
C HIS A 76 -5.83 -3.55 -1.75
N THR A 77 -6.42 -3.46 -2.94
CA THR A 77 -7.87 -3.32 -3.09
C THR A 77 -8.62 -4.53 -2.53
N ILE A 78 -8.13 -5.73 -2.78
CA ILE A 78 -8.72 -6.96 -2.26
C ILE A 78 -8.63 -7.00 -0.74
N THR A 79 -7.48 -6.68 -0.18
CA THR A 79 -7.26 -6.62 1.27
C THR A 79 -8.18 -5.58 1.92
N GLU A 80 -8.28 -4.40 1.34
CA GLU A 80 -9.17 -3.33 1.82
C GLU A 80 -10.62 -3.79 1.84
N LYS A 81 -11.11 -4.35 0.74
CA LYS A 81 -12.49 -4.89 0.67
C LYS A 81 -12.72 -5.97 1.71
N TYR A 82 -11.75 -6.85 1.92
CA TYR A 82 -11.86 -7.90 2.93
C TYR A 82 -12.00 -7.32 4.33
N LEU A 83 -11.14 -6.41 4.70
CA LEU A 83 -11.17 -5.76 6.01
C LEU A 83 -12.42 -4.90 6.22
N GLN A 84 -13.00 -4.38 5.15
CA GLN A 84 -14.27 -3.63 5.19
C GLN A 84 -15.51 -4.54 5.16
N ASN A 85 -15.35 -5.85 5.16
CA ASN A 85 -16.44 -6.82 5.02
C ASN A 85 -17.19 -6.74 3.68
N ASN A 86 -16.53 -6.28 2.62
CA ASN A 86 -17.11 -6.03 1.31
C ASN A 86 -16.57 -6.94 0.20
N LEU A 87 -15.74 -7.92 0.54
CA LEU A 87 -15.17 -8.81 -0.47
C LEU A 87 -16.17 -9.91 -0.82
N SER A 88 -16.48 -10.07 -2.10
CA SER A 88 -17.28 -11.18 -2.62
C SER A 88 -16.41 -12.09 -3.48
N GLY A 89 -16.81 -13.37 -3.61
CA GLY A 89 -16.08 -14.34 -4.44
C GLY A 89 -15.99 -13.94 -5.91
N GLY A 90 -16.96 -13.17 -6.42
CA GLY A 90 -16.96 -12.64 -7.78
C GLY A 90 -15.94 -11.54 -8.03
N ASP A 91 -15.38 -10.94 -6.98
CA ASP A 91 -14.35 -9.91 -7.09
C ASP A 91 -12.95 -10.49 -7.34
N LEU A 92 -12.78 -11.81 -7.23
CA LEU A 92 -11.50 -12.47 -7.28
C LEU A 92 -11.35 -13.29 -8.56
N SER A 93 -10.28 -13.03 -9.33
CA SER A 93 -9.80 -13.99 -10.31
C SER A 93 -9.16 -15.19 -9.60
N LEU A 94 -8.90 -16.26 -10.34
CA LEU A 94 -8.21 -17.41 -9.77
C LEU A 94 -6.84 -17.03 -9.18
N TRP A 95 -6.12 -16.15 -9.86
CA TRP A 95 -4.82 -15.66 -9.43
C TRP A 95 -4.93 -14.82 -8.15
N ASP A 96 -5.90 -13.91 -8.11
CA ASP A 96 -6.15 -13.09 -6.91
C ASP A 96 -6.51 -13.96 -5.71
N TYR A 97 -7.29 -15.00 -5.94
CA TYR A 97 -7.68 -15.95 -4.89
C TYR A 97 -6.46 -16.68 -4.31
N GLU A 98 -5.55 -17.14 -5.15
CA GLU A 98 -4.33 -17.80 -4.68
C GLU A 98 -3.43 -16.87 -3.88
N MET A 99 -3.30 -15.62 -4.29
CA MET A 99 -2.56 -14.61 -3.53
C MET A 99 -3.24 -14.29 -2.20
N PHE A 100 -4.55 -14.11 -2.22
CA PHE A 100 -5.35 -13.81 -1.02
C PHE A 100 -5.27 -14.95 0.00
N LYS A 101 -5.28 -16.18 -0.45
CA LYS A 101 -5.16 -17.38 0.40
C LYS A 101 -3.93 -17.37 1.30
N VAL A 102 -2.82 -16.80 0.80
CA VAL A 102 -1.58 -16.67 1.56
C VAL A 102 -1.71 -15.61 2.66
N ALA A 103 -2.35 -14.50 2.35
CA ALA A 103 -2.51 -13.37 3.28
C ALA A 103 -3.64 -13.59 4.30
N ASN A 104 -4.66 -14.34 3.93
CA ASN A 104 -5.88 -14.49 4.73
C ASN A 104 -5.62 -14.93 6.18
N PRO A 105 -4.77 -15.93 6.48
CA PRO A 105 -4.51 -16.32 7.85
C PRO A 105 -3.88 -15.21 8.70
N VAL A 106 -3.10 -14.34 8.08
CA VAL A 106 -2.48 -13.20 8.76
C VAL A 106 -3.52 -12.10 9.00
N LEU A 107 -4.34 -11.80 8.01
CA LEU A 107 -5.41 -10.81 8.12
C LEU A 107 -6.44 -11.21 9.19
N ASP A 108 -6.75 -12.49 9.30
CA ASP A 108 -7.71 -13.00 10.27
C ASP A 108 -7.25 -12.86 11.73
N ARG A 109 -5.99 -12.51 11.94
CA ARG A 109 -5.46 -12.20 13.29
C ARG A 109 -5.84 -10.79 13.75
N ILE A 110 -6.36 -9.96 12.87
CA ILE A 110 -6.83 -8.62 13.23
C ILE A 110 -8.18 -8.77 13.92
N ASP A 111 -8.30 -8.24 15.14
CA ASP A 111 -9.54 -8.37 15.91
C ASP A 111 -10.46 -7.18 15.71
N ASN A 112 -9.91 -5.98 15.65
CA ASN A 112 -10.69 -4.76 15.58
C ASN A 112 -10.04 -3.74 14.65
N ILE A 113 -10.84 -3.10 13.82
CA ILE A 113 -10.36 -2.13 12.83
C ILE A 113 -10.74 -0.73 13.30
N ARG A 114 -9.70 0.06 13.57
CA ARG A 114 -9.83 1.45 14.00
C ARG A 114 -9.34 2.35 12.88
N THR A 115 -10.26 2.79 12.06
CA THR A 115 -9.96 3.67 10.93
C THR A 115 -10.89 4.88 10.96
N GLN A 116 -10.48 5.87 10.20
CA GLN A 116 -11.23 7.08 9.97
C GLN A 116 -12.30 6.86 8.90
#